data_82e23047c02f5dd2b0aa6cebc2ce2de3
#
_entry.id   82e23047c02f5dd2b0aa6cebc2ce2de3
#
_cell.length_a   1.000
_cell.length_b   1.000
_cell.length_c   1.000
_cell.angle_alpha   90.00
_cell.angle_beta   90.00
_cell.angle_gamma   90.00
#
_symmetry.space_group_name_H-M   'P 1'
#
loop_
_entity.id
_entity.type
_entity.pdbx_description
1 polymer ?
#
loop_
_entity_poly.entity_id
_entity_poly.type
_entity_poly.pdbx_seq_one_letter_code
_entity_poly.pdbx_strand_id
1 'polypeptide(L)'
;MPIALITGTTAGIGAASAKILAENGYDLILNGRRNDRLEEQSRQLTNQYGIQTKIMHVDIRDHEEVEKYIANLSSEWNSIDLLINNAGLAAGLSSIESGSIDHWNRMIDTNIKGLLHVTKYVTPLLKNTKGHIVNIGSIAGKEVYPNGNVYCGTKHMVDALNKAMRRELAEFGVRVTSINPGAVETEFSVVRLDGNFEKAKKVYNGFENLVAQDIADAIWFAVSRPKHVNINELIIMPSAQPAAGEVIRNKGL
;
A
#
# COMPACT_ATOMS: atom_id res chain seq x y z
N MET A 1 -10.51 20.75 -0.99
CA MET A 1 -9.35 20.02 -1.54
C MET A 1 -9.78 18.58 -1.80
N PRO A 2 -9.17 17.84 -2.75
CA PRO A 2 -9.49 16.43 -2.92
C PRO A 2 -9.06 15.64 -1.67
N ILE A 3 -9.78 14.55 -1.37
CA ILE A 3 -9.53 13.75 -0.16
C ILE A 3 -8.95 12.39 -0.54
N ALA A 4 -7.84 12.02 0.08
CA ALA A 4 -7.25 10.69 -0.06
C ALA A 4 -7.30 9.91 1.26
N LEU A 5 -7.79 8.66 1.22
CA LEU A 5 -7.63 7.69 2.27
C LEU A 5 -6.45 6.78 1.96
N ILE A 6 -5.50 6.68 2.89
CA ILE A 6 -4.31 5.86 2.71
C ILE A 6 -4.21 4.88 3.87
N THR A 7 -4.13 3.59 3.57
CA THR A 7 -3.92 2.57 4.60
C THR A 7 -2.44 2.33 4.86
N GLY A 8 -2.06 2.17 6.16
CA GLY A 8 -0.69 1.87 6.56
C GLY A 8 0.29 3.04 6.41
N THR A 9 -0.10 4.25 6.83
CA THR A 9 0.70 5.48 6.64
C THR A 9 1.84 5.66 7.63
N THR A 10 1.94 4.85 8.69
CA THR A 10 2.88 5.07 9.79
C THR A 10 4.34 4.74 9.47
N ALA A 11 4.66 4.27 8.26
CA ALA A 11 6.01 4.00 7.77
C ALA A 11 6.06 3.78 6.25
N GLY A 12 7.27 3.76 5.69
CA GLY A 12 7.57 3.30 4.34
C GLY A 12 6.75 3.98 3.24
N ILE A 13 6.26 3.18 2.29
CA ILE A 13 5.54 3.67 1.10
C ILE A 13 4.29 4.49 1.50
N GLY A 14 3.53 4.05 2.51
CA GLY A 14 2.36 4.79 2.97
C GLY A 14 2.67 6.18 3.51
N ALA A 15 3.77 6.31 4.26
CA ALA A 15 4.22 7.60 4.77
C ALA A 15 4.70 8.53 3.64
N ALA A 16 5.47 8.01 2.69
CA ALA A 16 5.92 8.76 1.52
C ALA A 16 4.75 9.17 0.62
N SER A 17 3.75 8.29 0.44
CA SER A 17 2.52 8.59 -0.30
C SER A 17 1.70 9.70 0.37
N ALA A 18 1.59 9.68 1.70
CA ALA A 18 0.91 10.74 2.43
C ALA A 18 1.61 12.09 2.22
N LYS A 19 2.95 12.10 2.25
CA LYS A 19 3.74 13.30 2.04
C LYS A 19 3.54 13.89 0.63
N ILE A 20 3.70 13.09 -0.42
CA ILE A 20 3.58 13.59 -1.80
C ILE A 20 2.16 14.06 -2.13
N LEU A 21 1.14 13.42 -1.56
CA LEU A 21 -0.25 13.86 -1.73
C LEU A 21 -0.53 15.16 -0.97
N ALA A 22 -0.02 15.32 0.26
CA ALA A 22 -0.11 16.56 1.02
C ALA A 22 0.55 17.72 0.27
N GLU A 23 1.74 17.50 -0.27
CA GLU A 23 2.49 18.46 -1.09
C GLU A 23 1.71 18.91 -2.33
N ASN A 24 0.83 18.04 -2.85
CA ASN A 24 -0.01 18.30 -4.00
C ASN A 24 -1.47 18.66 -3.62
N GLY A 25 -1.70 19.11 -2.37
CA GLY A 25 -2.95 19.73 -1.94
C GLY A 25 -4.10 18.76 -1.66
N TYR A 26 -3.82 17.50 -1.31
CA TYR A 26 -4.85 16.58 -0.81
C TYR A 26 -5.03 16.72 0.70
N ASP A 27 -6.28 16.72 1.15
CA ASP A 27 -6.62 16.40 2.54
C ASP A 27 -6.54 14.89 2.74
N LEU A 28 -6.07 14.44 3.92
CA LEU A 28 -5.69 13.05 4.10
C LEU A 28 -6.43 12.37 5.26
N ILE A 29 -6.99 11.19 4.99
CA ILE A 29 -7.38 10.24 6.03
C ILE A 29 -6.21 9.26 6.20
N LEU A 30 -5.53 9.35 7.34
CA LEU A 30 -4.32 8.59 7.66
C LEU A 30 -4.68 7.35 8.47
N ASN A 31 -4.55 6.15 7.89
CA ASN A 31 -4.83 4.92 8.60
C ASN A 31 -3.56 4.20 9.08
N GLY A 32 -3.65 3.63 10.27
CA GLY A 32 -2.61 2.79 10.86
C GLY A 32 -3.00 2.31 12.24
N ARG A 33 -2.16 1.45 12.83
CA ARG A 33 -2.35 0.88 14.18
C ARG A 33 -1.52 1.58 15.26
N ARG A 34 -0.53 2.39 14.87
CA ARG A 34 0.38 3.11 15.78
C ARG A 34 -0.10 4.54 15.90
N ASN A 35 -0.95 4.80 16.91
CA ASN A 35 -1.64 6.08 17.06
C ASN A 35 -0.66 7.26 17.26
N ASP A 36 0.38 7.06 18.05
CA ASP A 36 1.46 8.03 18.28
C ASP A 36 2.11 8.52 16.98
N ARG A 37 2.38 7.59 16.06
CA ARG A 37 2.95 7.92 14.74
C ARG A 37 1.94 8.59 13.82
N LEU A 38 0.67 8.23 13.90
CA LEU A 38 -0.40 8.90 13.13
C LEU A 38 -0.57 10.36 13.57
N GLU A 39 -0.58 10.62 14.87
CA GLU A 39 -0.68 11.96 15.44
C GLU A 39 0.51 12.82 15.04
N GLU A 40 1.72 12.27 15.13
CA GLU A 40 2.93 12.99 14.72
C GLU A 40 2.92 13.30 13.22
N GLN A 41 2.58 12.31 12.38
CA GLN A 41 2.48 12.49 10.93
C GLN A 41 1.41 13.53 10.56
N SER A 42 0.24 13.46 11.18
CA SER A 42 -0.86 14.41 11.01
C SER A 42 -0.37 15.84 11.27
N ARG A 43 0.26 16.06 12.44
CA ARG A 43 0.79 17.35 12.84
C ARG A 43 1.84 17.89 11.86
N GLN A 44 2.78 17.06 11.45
CA GLN A 44 3.82 17.42 10.49
C GLN A 44 3.23 17.84 9.14
N LEU A 45 2.32 17.02 8.57
CA LEU A 45 1.73 17.30 7.27
C LEU A 45 0.85 18.55 7.29
N THR A 46 0.04 18.75 8.33
CA THR A 46 -0.79 19.93 8.48
C THR A 46 0.08 21.20 8.61
N ASN A 47 1.13 21.18 9.42
CA ASN A 47 2.00 22.33 9.61
C ASN A 47 2.81 22.67 8.37
N GLN A 48 3.29 21.67 7.65
CA GLN A 48 4.18 21.87 6.51
C GLN A 48 3.43 22.24 5.22
N TYR A 49 2.24 21.67 4.99
CA TYR A 49 1.54 21.81 3.71
C TYR A 49 0.18 22.53 3.81
N GLY A 50 -0.28 22.85 5.04
CA GLY A 50 -1.54 23.56 5.24
C GLY A 50 -2.79 22.77 4.91
N ILE A 51 -2.69 21.45 4.76
CA ILE A 51 -3.80 20.54 4.50
C ILE A 51 -4.52 20.16 5.80
N GLN A 52 -5.73 19.61 5.65
CA GLN A 52 -6.42 18.96 6.75
C GLN A 52 -6.07 17.47 6.79
N THR A 53 -6.04 16.91 8.00
CA THR A 53 -5.81 15.48 8.20
C THR A 53 -6.85 14.91 9.18
N LYS A 54 -7.24 13.65 8.95
CA LYS A 54 -8.11 12.88 9.84
C LYS A 54 -7.46 11.53 10.14
N ILE A 55 -7.37 11.19 11.42
CA ILE A 55 -6.78 9.92 11.86
C ILE A 55 -7.83 8.81 11.82
N MET A 56 -7.49 7.71 11.14
CA MET A 56 -8.22 6.45 11.16
C MET A 56 -7.40 5.41 11.93
N HIS A 57 -7.43 5.46 13.26
CA HIS A 57 -6.78 4.50 14.13
C HIS A 57 -7.61 3.22 14.20
N VAL A 58 -7.54 2.40 13.14
CA VAL A 58 -8.33 1.17 12.96
C VAL A 58 -7.41 0.08 12.40
N ASP A 59 -7.54 -1.15 12.90
CA ASP A 59 -6.94 -2.31 12.24
C ASP A 59 -7.83 -2.73 11.07
N ILE A 60 -7.35 -2.63 9.85
CA ILE A 60 -8.12 -2.96 8.65
C ILE A 60 -8.55 -4.43 8.57
N ARG A 61 -7.98 -5.31 9.41
CA ARG A 61 -8.41 -6.71 9.52
C ARG A 61 -9.77 -6.86 10.21
N ASP A 62 -10.14 -5.87 11.01
CA ASP A 62 -11.44 -5.79 11.66
C ASP A 62 -12.44 -5.06 10.76
N HIS A 63 -13.34 -5.82 10.12
CA HIS A 63 -14.27 -5.24 9.16
C HIS A 63 -15.34 -4.37 9.83
N GLU A 64 -15.73 -4.69 11.08
CA GLU A 64 -16.76 -3.94 11.80
C GLU A 64 -16.25 -2.56 12.21
N GLU A 65 -15.00 -2.48 12.67
CA GLU A 65 -14.34 -1.19 12.95
C GLU A 65 -14.17 -0.35 11.69
N VAL A 66 -13.76 -0.97 10.57
CA VAL A 66 -13.65 -0.27 9.27
C VAL A 66 -15.00 0.26 8.82
N GLU A 67 -16.05 -0.58 8.85
CA GLU A 67 -17.42 -0.18 8.50
C GLU A 67 -17.90 0.99 9.36
N LYS A 68 -17.80 0.85 10.67
CA LYS A 68 -18.18 1.88 11.64
C LYS A 68 -17.45 3.20 11.39
N TYR A 69 -16.14 3.15 11.15
CA TYR A 69 -15.37 4.36 10.89
C TYR A 69 -15.84 5.08 9.61
N ILE A 70 -15.97 4.34 8.51
CA ILE A 70 -16.38 4.92 7.21
C ILE A 70 -17.81 5.45 7.27
N ALA A 71 -18.74 4.70 7.89
CA ALA A 71 -20.15 5.12 8.03
C ALA A 71 -20.32 6.40 8.88
N ASN A 72 -19.39 6.67 9.80
CA ASN A 72 -19.43 7.86 10.68
C ASN A 72 -18.55 9.03 10.17
N LEU A 73 -18.08 8.99 8.92
CA LEU A 73 -17.40 10.15 8.33
C LEU A 73 -18.37 11.32 8.21
N SER A 74 -17.95 12.49 8.69
CA SER A 74 -18.72 13.73 8.51
C SER A 74 -18.78 14.13 7.03
N SER A 75 -19.72 15.00 6.69
CA SER A 75 -19.90 15.51 5.32
C SER A 75 -18.62 16.12 4.71
N GLU A 76 -17.75 16.66 5.55
CA GLU A 76 -16.46 17.20 5.12
C GLU A 76 -15.46 16.13 4.66
N TRP A 77 -15.63 14.87 5.11
CA TRP A 77 -14.67 13.77 4.88
C TRP A 77 -15.23 12.62 4.05
N ASN A 78 -16.49 12.65 3.66
CA ASN A 78 -17.13 11.55 2.92
C ASN A 78 -17.01 11.65 1.40
N SER A 79 -16.42 12.72 0.88
CA SER A 79 -16.16 12.90 -0.57
C SER A 79 -14.74 12.40 -0.92
N ILE A 80 -14.49 11.11 -0.72
CA ILE A 80 -13.18 10.51 -0.97
C ILE A 80 -12.91 10.42 -2.48
N ASP A 81 -11.83 11.05 -2.94
CA ASP A 81 -11.38 11.05 -4.35
C ASP A 81 -10.35 9.96 -4.64
N LEU A 82 -9.59 9.53 -3.63
CA LEU A 82 -8.51 8.59 -3.78
C LEU A 82 -8.47 7.61 -2.61
N LEU A 83 -8.40 6.32 -2.91
CA LEU A 83 -8.07 5.26 -1.95
C LEU A 83 -6.72 4.66 -2.31
N ILE A 84 -5.76 4.67 -1.38
CA ILE A 84 -4.52 3.92 -1.49
C ILE A 84 -4.55 2.73 -0.53
N ASN A 85 -4.76 1.55 -1.07
CA ASN A 85 -4.62 0.28 -0.36
C ASN A 85 -3.13 -0.07 -0.28
N ASN A 86 -2.44 0.50 0.71
CA ASN A 86 -1.01 0.29 0.91
C ASN A 86 -0.71 -0.67 2.07
N ALA A 87 -1.56 -0.74 3.10
CA ALA A 87 -1.32 -1.62 4.23
C ALA A 87 -1.12 -3.07 3.78
N GLY A 88 0.01 -3.64 4.15
CA GLY A 88 0.39 -5.00 3.81
C GLY A 88 1.68 -5.40 4.50
N LEU A 89 1.90 -6.70 4.60
CA LEU A 89 3.11 -7.26 5.19
C LEU A 89 3.51 -8.57 4.52
N ALA A 90 4.77 -8.96 4.71
CA ALA A 90 5.21 -10.35 4.61
C ALA A 90 5.62 -10.83 6.02
N ALA A 91 5.51 -12.11 6.26
CA ALA A 91 5.92 -12.77 7.51
C ALA A 91 6.65 -14.07 7.20
N GLY A 92 7.87 -14.18 7.70
CA GLY A 92 8.74 -15.33 7.50
C GLY A 92 9.23 -15.56 6.06
N LEU A 93 10.11 -16.52 5.95
CA LEU A 93 10.65 -17.11 4.71
C LEU A 93 10.88 -18.60 4.99
N SER A 94 9.97 -19.45 4.54
CA SER A 94 10.03 -20.90 4.79
C SER A 94 9.37 -21.68 3.66
N SER A 95 9.76 -22.97 3.52
CA SER A 95 9.05 -23.87 2.60
C SER A 95 7.59 -24.03 3.01
N ILE A 96 6.77 -24.57 2.11
CA ILE A 96 5.34 -24.75 2.40
C ILE A 96 5.10 -25.71 3.57
N GLU A 97 5.93 -26.72 3.72
CA GLU A 97 5.81 -27.74 4.80
C GLU A 97 6.25 -27.23 6.18
N SER A 98 7.19 -26.25 6.23
CA SER A 98 7.75 -25.70 7.47
C SER A 98 7.19 -24.32 7.83
N GLY A 99 6.24 -23.82 7.06
CA GLY A 99 5.68 -22.49 7.24
C GLY A 99 4.82 -22.36 8.49
N SER A 100 4.87 -21.19 9.12
CA SER A 100 4.02 -20.87 10.27
C SER A 100 2.61 -20.50 9.84
N ILE A 101 1.61 -21.19 10.38
CA ILE A 101 0.19 -20.88 10.16
C ILE A 101 -0.14 -19.44 10.60
N ASP A 102 0.45 -18.98 11.72
CA ASP A 102 0.24 -17.59 12.19
C ASP A 102 0.78 -16.57 11.20
N HIS A 103 1.95 -16.83 10.59
CA HIS A 103 2.49 -15.97 9.53
C HIS A 103 1.56 -15.94 8.31
N TRP A 104 1.02 -17.09 7.92
CA TRP A 104 0.10 -17.19 6.80
C TRP A 104 -1.19 -16.41 7.07
N ASN A 105 -1.80 -16.62 8.24
CA ASN A 105 -3.00 -15.92 8.65
C ASN A 105 -2.76 -14.39 8.66
N ARG A 106 -1.66 -13.93 9.26
CA ARG A 106 -1.31 -12.50 9.28
C ARG A 106 -1.21 -11.89 7.87
N MET A 107 -0.59 -12.62 6.91
CA MET A 107 -0.48 -12.17 5.53
C MET A 107 -1.83 -12.15 4.83
N ILE A 108 -2.63 -13.20 4.96
CA ILE A 108 -3.96 -13.32 4.34
C ILE A 108 -4.91 -12.26 4.92
N ASP A 109 -4.98 -12.13 6.23
CA ASP A 109 -5.87 -11.20 6.90
C ASP A 109 -5.54 -9.75 6.56
N THR A 110 -4.25 -9.40 6.48
CA THR A 110 -3.85 -8.02 6.19
C THR A 110 -3.90 -7.71 4.69
N ASN A 111 -3.22 -8.53 3.87
CA ASN A 111 -3.00 -8.19 2.46
C ASN A 111 -4.25 -8.42 1.61
N ILE A 112 -5.15 -9.32 2.03
CA ILE A 112 -6.35 -9.70 1.29
C ILE A 112 -7.60 -9.17 1.99
N LYS A 113 -7.93 -9.69 3.18
CA LYS A 113 -9.17 -9.31 3.87
C LYS A 113 -9.19 -7.83 4.21
N GLY A 114 -8.09 -7.29 4.77
CA GLY A 114 -8.00 -5.87 5.10
C GLY A 114 -8.16 -4.96 3.89
N LEU A 115 -7.54 -5.30 2.75
CA LEU A 115 -7.75 -4.58 1.49
C LEU A 115 -9.22 -4.63 1.06
N LEU A 116 -9.85 -5.81 1.11
CA LEU A 116 -11.25 -5.99 0.74
C LEU A 116 -12.19 -5.21 1.65
N HIS A 117 -11.96 -5.22 2.98
CA HIS A 117 -12.78 -4.49 3.95
C HIS A 117 -12.80 -3.00 3.64
N VAL A 118 -11.62 -2.38 3.53
CA VAL A 118 -11.52 -0.95 3.22
C VAL A 118 -12.13 -0.63 1.86
N THR A 119 -11.80 -1.41 0.83
CA THR A 119 -12.33 -1.20 -0.52
C THR A 119 -13.85 -1.29 -0.54
N LYS A 120 -14.44 -2.29 0.10
CA LYS A 120 -15.90 -2.49 0.17
C LYS A 120 -16.61 -1.24 0.68
N TYR A 121 -16.18 -0.70 1.81
CA TYR A 121 -16.88 0.40 2.46
C TYR A 121 -16.55 1.78 1.85
N VAL A 122 -15.39 1.95 1.23
CA VAL A 122 -14.99 3.20 0.56
C VAL A 122 -15.53 3.29 -0.88
N THR A 123 -15.75 2.17 -1.57
CA THR A 123 -16.22 2.15 -2.97
C THR A 123 -17.49 2.99 -3.23
N PRO A 124 -18.55 2.97 -2.39
CA PRO A 124 -19.71 3.84 -2.60
C PRO A 124 -19.35 5.33 -2.66
N LEU A 125 -18.40 5.77 -1.82
CA LEU A 125 -17.93 7.16 -1.79
C LEU A 125 -17.13 7.50 -3.06
N LEU A 126 -16.25 6.59 -3.51
CA LEU A 126 -15.49 6.74 -4.76
C LEU A 126 -16.38 6.78 -6.01
N LYS A 127 -17.51 6.08 -6.02
CA LYS A 127 -18.47 6.16 -7.12
C LYS A 127 -19.07 7.57 -7.24
N ASN A 128 -19.35 8.23 -6.13
CA ASN A 128 -19.89 9.58 -6.11
C ASN A 128 -18.90 10.62 -6.66
N THR A 129 -17.61 10.46 -6.37
CA THR A 129 -16.54 11.39 -6.81
C THR A 129 -15.94 11.02 -8.17
N LYS A 130 -16.29 9.84 -8.71
CA LYS A 130 -15.59 9.21 -9.85
C LYS A 130 -14.08 9.12 -9.56
N GLY A 131 -13.77 8.61 -8.38
CA GLY A 131 -12.45 8.64 -7.77
C GLY A 131 -11.47 7.64 -8.36
N HIS A 132 -10.44 7.32 -7.57
CA HIS A 132 -9.35 6.43 -8.00
C HIS A 132 -8.98 5.47 -6.87
N ILE A 133 -8.78 4.19 -7.18
CA ILE A 133 -8.21 3.18 -6.28
C ILE A 133 -6.78 2.87 -6.73
N VAL A 134 -5.82 2.99 -5.84
CA VAL A 134 -4.45 2.53 -6.04
C VAL A 134 -4.17 1.37 -5.09
N ASN A 135 -3.88 0.21 -5.64
CA ASN A 135 -3.51 -0.98 -4.86
C ASN A 135 -1.99 -1.18 -4.91
N ILE A 136 -1.35 -1.27 -3.75
CA ILE A 136 0.08 -1.61 -3.68
C ILE A 136 0.23 -3.12 -3.79
N GLY A 137 0.54 -3.56 -5.00
CA GLY A 137 0.88 -4.93 -5.34
C GLY A 137 2.32 -5.29 -4.95
N SER A 138 2.98 -5.99 -5.81
CA SER A 138 4.42 -6.34 -5.75
C SER A 138 4.81 -7.08 -7.02
N ILE A 139 6.09 -7.10 -7.38
CA ILE A 139 6.63 -8.07 -8.34
C ILE A 139 6.29 -9.52 -7.93
N ALA A 140 6.19 -9.78 -6.62
CA ALA A 140 5.73 -11.05 -6.07
C ALA A 140 4.26 -11.40 -6.41
N GLY A 141 3.49 -10.48 -6.98
CA GLY A 141 2.17 -10.71 -7.53
C GLY A 141 2.17 -11.05 -9.03
N LYS A 142 3.33 -11.04 -9.67
CA LYS A 142 3.56 -11.38 -11.08
C LYS A 142 4.43 -12.62 -11.22
N GLU A 143 5.35 -12.80 -10.29
CA GLU A 143 6.32 -13.89 -10.27
C GLU A 143 6.36 -14.52 -8.88
N VAL A 144 6.90 -15.73 -8.79
CA VAL A 144 7.09 -16.43 -7.51
C VAL A 144 8.57 -16.70 -7.24
N TYR A 145 8.93 -16.75 -5.97
CA TYR A 145 10.29 -17.09 -5.57
C TYR A 145 10.29 -18.10 -4.40
N PRO A 146 11.35 -18.90 -4.26
CA PRO A 146 11.45 -19.89 -3.19
C PRO A 146 11.23 -19.29 -1.81
N ASN A 147 10.49 -20.00 -0.95
CA ASN A 147 10.13 -19.60 0.41
C ASN A 147 9.23 -18.34 0.54
N GLY A 148 8.84 -17.74 -0.57
CA GLY A 148 7.90 -16.61 -0.60
C GLY A 148 6.44 -17.01 -0.80
N ASN A 149 6.14 -18.29 -0.82
CA ASN A 149 4.90 -18.97 -1.22
C ASN A 149 3.59 -18.21 -0.90
N VAL A 150 3.20 -18.10 0.38
CA VAL A 150 1.94 -17.44 0.75
C VAL A 150 1.97 -15.95 0.50
N TYR A 151 3.11 -15.27 0.72
CA TYR A 151 3.23 -13.86 0.35
C TYR A 151 2.99 -13.65 -1.15
N CYS A 152 3.65 -14.44 -2.00
CA CYS A 152 3.40 -14.39 -3.46
C CYS A 152 1.93 -14.66 -3.77
N GLY A 153 1.33 -15.67 -3.15
CA GLY A 153 -0.09 -15.97 -3.29
C GLY A 153 -1.00 -14.78 -2.94
N THR A 154 -0.72 -14.09 -1.81
CA THR A 154 -1.50 -12.90 -1.44
C THR A 154 -1.34 -11.78 -2.46
N LYS A 155 -0.15 -11.57 -3.02
CA LYS A 155 0.09 -10.52 -4.01
C LYS A 155 -0.47 -10.85 -5.40
N HIS A 156 -0.50 -12.12 -5.80
CA HIS A 156 -1.24 -12.58 -6.97
C HIS A 156 -2.75 -12.34 -6.82
N MET A 157 -3.30 -12.57 -5.62
CA MET A 157 -4.70 -12.27 -5.35
C MET A 157 -4.98 -10.75 -5.42
N VAL A 158 -4.11 -9.90 -4.89
CA VAL A 158 -4.22 -8.44 -5.04
C VAL A 158 -4.22 -8.03 -6.52
N ASP A 159 -3.37 -8.64 -7.35
CA ASP A 159 -3.35 -8.40 -8.80
C ASP A 159 -4.67 -8.80 -9.47
N ALA A 160 -5.21 -9.98 -9.14
CA ALA A 160 -6.50 -10.43 -9.66
C ALA A 160 -7.64 -9.50 -9.22
N LEU A 161 -7.68 -9.11 -7.93
CA LEU A 161 -8.68 -8.18 -7.38
C LEU A 161 -8.58 -6.81 -8.04
N ASN A 162 -7.37 -6.29 -8.28
CA ASN A 162 -7.17 -5.02 -9.01
C ASN A 162 -7.80 -5.06 -10.42
N LYS A 163 -7.63 -6.17 -11.13
CA LYS A 163 -8.23 -6.38 -12.46
C LYS A 163 -9.75 -6.48 -12.40
N ALA A 164 -10.30 -7.16 -11.38
CA ALA A 164 -11.74 -7.28 -11.15
C ALA A 164 -12.34 -5.91 -10.83
N MET A 165 -11.80 -5.18 -9.85
CA MET A 165 -12.25 -3.83 -9.47
C MET A 165 -12.27 -2.89 -10.66
N ARG A 166 -11.23 -2.91 -11.51
CA ARG A 166 -11.16 -2.06 -12.70
C ARG A 166 -12.32 -2.32 -13.67
N ARG A 167 -12.70 -3.59 -13.85
CA ARG A 167 -13.83 -3.96 -14.74
C ARG A 167 -15.17 -3.60 -14.13
N GLU A 168 -15.36 -3.87 -12.84
CA GLU A 168 -16.62 -3.66 -12.12
C GLU A 168 -16.92 -2.17 -11.89
N LEU A 169 -15.89 -1.34 -11.74
CA LEU A 169 -16.04 0.07 -11.38
C LEU A 169 -15.91 1.02 -12.58
N ALA A 170 -15.59 0.52 -13.77
CA ALA A 170 -15.41 1.33 -14.97
C ALA A 170 -16.70 2.09 -15.34
N GLU A 171 -17.87 1.45 -15.23
CA GLU A 171 -19.18 2.09 -15.55
C GLU A 171 -19.48 3.29 -14.64
N PHE A 172 -18.90 3.33 -13.42
CA PHE A 172 -19.04 4.44 -12.48
C PHE A 172 -17.96 5.52 -12.66
N GLY A 173 -17.07 5.36 -13.64
CA GLY A 173 -15.96 6.28 -13.89
C GLY A 173 -14.84 6.22 -12.84
N VAL A 174 -14.80 5.19 -11.99
CA VAL A 174 -13.74 4.98 -11.01
C VAL A 174 -12.53 4.34 -11.68
N ARG A 175 -11.36 4.95 -11.51
CA ARG A 175 -10.09 4.41 -12.01
C ARG A 175 -9.51 3.41 -11.01
N VAL A 176 -8.77 2.41 -11.51
CA VAL A 176 -8.10 1.43 -10.65
C VAL A 176 -6.71 1.12 -11.18
N THR A 177 -5.71 1.34 -10.35
CA THR A 177 -4.28 1.18 -10.66
C THR A 177 -3.62 0.18 -9.71
N SER A 178 -2.73 -0.66 -10.22
CA SER A 178 -1.79 -1.45 -9.39
C SER A 178 -0.38 -0.87 -9.51
N ILE A 179 0.26 -0.62 -8.37
CA ILE A 179 1.69 -0.29 -8.30
C ILE A 179 2.41 -1.52 -7.74
N ASN A 180 3.34 -2.08 -8.50
CA ASN A 180 3.98 -3.37 -8.23
C ASN A 180 5.49 -3.20 -8.02
N PRO A 181 5.93 -2.87 -6.79
CA PRO A 181 7.34 -2.67 -6.50
C PRO A 181 8.15 -3.97 -6.46
N GLY A 182 9.44 -3.86 -6.80
CA GLY A 182 10.48 -4.79 -6.41
C GLY A 182 10.95 -4.58 -4.97
N ALA A 183 12.26 -4.67 -4.74
CA ALA A 183 12.86 -4.49 -3.42
C ALA A 183 12.91 -3.00 -3.03
N VAL A 184 12.05 -2.61 -2.09
CA VAL A 184 12.02 -1.26 -1.50
C VAL A 184 12.54 -1.32 -0.09
N GLU A 185 13.56 -0.54 0.25
CA GLU A 185 14.11 -0.47 1.61
C GLU A 185 13.15 0.30 2.52
N THR A 186 12.53 -0.41 3.44
CA THR A 186 11.57 0.10 4.43
C THR A 186 11.57 -0.79 5.68
N GLU A 187 10.72 -0.49 6.67
CA GLU A 187 10.47 -1.38 7.82
C GLU A 187 9.92 -2.78 7.41
N PHE A 188 9.54 -2.98 6.15
CA PHE A 188 8.95 -4.22 5.65
C PHE A 188 9.80 -5.46 5.90
N SER A 189 11.11 -5.38 5.64
CA SER A 189 12.02 -6.51 5.88
C SER A 189 12.22 -6.81 7.36
N VAL A 190 12.15 -5.79 8.22
CA VAL A 190 12.19 -5.95 9.68
C VAL A 190 10.96 -6.71 10.15
N VAL A 191 9.75 -6.31 9.66
CA VAL A 191 8.49 -6.99 9.98
C VAL A 191 8.49 -8.42 9.47
N ARG A 192 8.99 -8.66 8.25
CA ARG A 192 9.08 -9.98 7.63
C ARG A 192 9.96 -10.95 8.42
N LEU A 193 10.99 -10.43 9.04
CA LEU A 193 12.01 -11.21 9.77
C LEU A 193 11.82 -11.10 11.29
N ASP A 194 10.58 -10.91 11.75
CA ASP A 194 10.17 -10.89 13.16
C ASP A 194 11.02 -9.97 14.04
N GLY A 195 11.34 -8.78 13.53
CA GLY A 195 12.11 -7.76 14.24
C GLY A 195 13.63 -7.93 14.15
N ASN A 196 14.15 -8.87 13.37
CA ASN A 196 15.59 -9.08 13.24
C ASN A 196 16.22 -8.04 12.29
N PHE A 197 16.67 -6.92 12.85
CA PHE A 197 17.27 -5.80 12.12
C PHE A 197 18.53 -6.20 11.34
N GLU A 198 19.39 -7.07 11.91
CA GLU A 198 20.63 -7.50 11.25
C GLU A 198 20.36 -8.32 9.99
N LYS A 199 19.38 -9.22 10.05
CA LYS A 199 18.95 -9.98 8.87
C LYS A 199 18.24 -9.07 7.86
N ALA A 200 17.42 -8.15 8.34
CA ALA A 200 16.70 -7.21 7.47
C ALA A 200 17.66 -6.33 6.66
N LYS A 201 18.70 -5.81 7.29
CA LYS A 201 19.73 -5.02 6.62
C LYS A 201 20.46 -5.81 5.53
N LYS A 202 20.75 -7.10 5.76
CA LYS A 202 21.42 -7.95 4.77
C LYS A 202 20.61 -8.18 3.48
N VAL A 203 19.28 -8.02 3.53
CA VAL A 203 18.42 -8.14 2.33
C VAL A 203 18.85 -7.16 1.26
N TYR A 204 19.24 -5.97 1.68
CA TYR A 204 19.53 -4.83 0.82
C TYR A 204 21.01 -4.62 0.49
N ASN A 205 21.91 -5.46 1.00
CA ASN A 205 23.34 -5.28 0.77
C ASN A 205 23.74 -5.58 -0.68
N GLY A 206 24.67 -4.78 -1.21
CA GLY A 206 25.36 -5.03 -2.47
C GLY A 206 24.61 -4.60 -3.74
N PHE A 207 23.56 -3.80 -3.62
CA PHE A 207 22.87 -3.16 -4.73
C PHE A 207 22.15 -1.89 -4.26
N GLU A 208 21.82 -1.01 -5.18
CA GLU A 208 21.00 0.18 -4.90
C GLU A 208 19.52 -0.20 -4.91
N ASN A 209 18.88 -0.05 -3.76
CA ASN A 209 17.47 -0.40 -3.56
C ASN A 209 16.56 0.74 -3.99
N LEU A 210 15.30 0.42 -4.29
CA LEU A 210 14.27 1.46 -4.29
C LEU A 210 14.05 1.96 -2.86
N VAL A 211 13.72 3.24 -2.76
CA VAL A 211 13.24 3.86 -1.53
C VAL A 211 11.74 4.13 -1.61
N ALA A 212 11.13 4.40 -0.47
CA ALA A 212 9.68 4.66 -0.41
C ALA A 212 9.25 5.84 -1.30
N GLN A 213 10.13 6.82 -1.52
CA GLN A 213 9.86 7.97 -2.38
C GLN A 213 9.69 7.57 -3.85
N ASP A 214 10.50 6.65 -4.38
CA ASP A 214 10.38 6.18 -5.78
C ASP A 214 8.97 5.62 -6.06
N ILE A 215 8.40 4.95 -5.05
CA ILE A 215 7.05 4.39 -5.16
C ILE A 215 5.99 5.49 -5.00
N ALA A 216 6.20 6.46 -4.13
CA ALA A 216 5.31 7.60 -3.97
C ALA A 216 5.25 8.45 -5.26
N ASP A 217 6.38 8.64 -5.95
CA ASP A 217 6.46 9.33 -7.23
C ASP A 217 5.68 8.59 -8.32
N ALA A 218 5.80 7.26 -8.37
CA ALA A 218 5.02 6.43 -9.29
C ALA A 218 3.52 6.47 -9.00
N ILE A 219 3.13 6.50 -7.72
CA ILE A 219 1.74 6.70 -7.30
C ILE A 219 1.25 8.06 -7.79
N TRP A 220 2.02 9.13 -7.53
CA TRP A 220 1.67 10.47 -8.00
C TRP A 220 1.57 10.54 -9.51
N PHE A 221 2.50 9.94 -10.24
CA PHE A 221 2.41 9.84 -11.70
C PHE A 221 1.07 9.24 -12.15
N ALA A 222 0.62 8.15 -11.54
CA ALA A 222 -0.64 7.50 -11.91
C ALA A 222 -1.86 8.35 -11.53
N VAL A 223 -1.86 8.94 -10.34
CA VAL A 223 -2.98 9.71 -9.78
C VAL A 223 -3.19 11.04 -10.50
N SER A 224 -2.11 11.73 -10.85
CA SER A 224 -2.12 13.05 -11.50
C SER A 224 -2.52 13.04 -12.98
N ARG A 225 -2.77 11.87 -13.58
CA ARG A 225 -3.23 11.81 -14.99
C ARG A 225 -4.65 12.37 -15.14
N PRO A 226 -4.97 12.93 -16.31
CA PRO A 226 -6.34 13.37 -16.61
C PRO A 226 -7.37 12.26 -16.35
N LYS A 227 -8.59 12.63 -15.98
CA LYS A 227 -9.63 11.66 -15.53
C LYS A 227 -9.96 10.56 -16.56
N HIS A 228 -9.76 10.80 -17.86
CA HIS A 228 -9.97 9.79 -18.91
C HIS A 228 -8.80 8.83 -19.09
N VAL A 229 -7.67 9.05 -18.38
CA VAL A 229 -6.48 8.19 -18.44
C VAL A 229 -6.43 7.31 -17.21
N ASN A 230 -6.44 6.00 -17.39
CA ASN A 230 -6.19 5.02 -16.34
C ASN A 230 -4.86 4.32 -16.59
N ILE A 231 -3.92 4.50 -15.68
CA ILE A 231 -2.70 3.68 -15.66
C ILE A 231 -3.07 2.35 -15.00
N ASN A 232 -3.15 1.29 -15.78
CA ASN A 232 -3.64 -0.01 -15.27
C ASN A 232 -2.68 -0.62 -14.25
N GLU A 233 -1.38 -0.56 -14.56
CA GLU A 233 -0.33 -1.04 -13.66
C GLU A 233 1.02 -0.40 -13.97
N LEU A 234 1.86 -0.32 -12.94
CA LEU A 234 3.29 0.02 -13.04
C LEU A 234 4.08 -1.03 -12.27
N ILE A 235 5.12 -1.57 -12.89
CA ILE A 235 6.12 -2.42 -12.26
C ILE A 235 7.38 -1.58 -12.11
N ILE A 236 7.87 -1.42 -10.88
CA ILE A 236 9.03 -0.59 -10.57
C ILE A 236 10.06 -1.47 -9.85
N MET A 237 11.22 -1.63 -10.46
CA MET A 237 12.26 -2.52 -9.99
C MET A 237 13.56 -1.75 -9.76
N PRO A 238 14.37 -2.13 -8.75
CA PRO A 238 15.79 -1.74 -8.77
C PRO A 238 16.43 -2.18 -10.08
N SER A 239 17.32 -1.38 -10.66
CA SER A 239 18.03 -1.75 -11.89
C SER A 239 18.82 -3.06 -11.77
N ALA A 240 19.23 -3.40 -10.55
CA ALA A 240 19.94 -4.63 -10.23
C ALA A 240 19.02 -5.83 -9.92
N GLN A 241 17.71 -5.67 -9.98
CA GLN A 241 16.74 -6.74 -9.71
C GLN A 241 16.00 -7.12 -11.01
N PRO A 242 16.48 -8.10 -11.80
CA PRO A 242 15.85 -8.50 -13.06
C PRO A 242 14.53 -9.27 -12.88
N ALA A 243 14.36 -9.96 -11.74
CA ALA A 243 13.18 -10.79 -11.46
C ALA A 243 12.88 -10.87 -9.96
N ALA A 244 11.72 -11.41 -9.59
CA ALA A 244 11.38 -11.65 -8.19
C ALA A 244 12.35 -12.65 -7.55
N GLY A 245 12.97 -12.25 -6.43
CA GLY A 245 13.93 -13.08 -5.70
C GLY A 245 15.35 -13.12 -6.29
N GLU A 246 15.58 -12.44 -7.42
CA GLU A 246 16.89 -12.37 -8.06
C GLU A 246 17.46 -10.96 -7.94
N VAL A 247 18.70 -10.85 -7.48
CA VAL A 247 19.42 -9.57 -7.36
C VAL A 247 20.87 -9.75 -7.80
N ILE A 248 21.31 -8.91 -8.71
CA ILE A 248 22.72 -8.81 -9.12
C ILE A 248 23.44 -7.98 -8.06
N ARG A 249 24.32 -8.63 -7.29
CA ARG A 249 25.05 -7.95 -6.21
C ARG A 249 26.48 -7.65 -6.64
N ASN A 250 26.90 -6.41 -6.46
CA ASN A 250 28.30 -6.02 -6.63
C ASN A 250 29.09 -6.43 -5.39
N LYS A 251 30.18 -7.16 -5.58
CA LYS A 251 31.05 -7.64 -4.50
C LYS A 251 31.87 -6.55 -3.81
N GLY A 252 31.73 -5.30 -4.19
CA GLY A 252 32.50 -4.16 -3.72
C GLY A 252 31.70 -2.96 -3.20
N LEU A 253 30.38 -3.10 -2.99
CA LEU A 253 29.52 -2.12 -2.32
C LEU A 253 29.12 -2.56 -0.92
#